data_56daa8c6c30bca1803c36bdfcc7d0af1
#
_entry.id   56daa8c6c30bca1803c36bdfcc7d0af1
#
_cell.length_a   1.000
_cell.length_b   1.000
_cell.length_c   1.000
_cell.angle_alpha   90.00
_cell.angle_beta   90.00
_cell.angle_gamma   90.00
#
_symmetry.space_group_name_H-M   'P 1'
#
loop_
_entity.id
_entity.type
_entity.pdbx_description
1 polymer ?
#
loop_
_entity_poly.entity_id
_entity_poly.type
_entity_poly.pdbx_seq_one_letter_code
_entity_poly.pdbx_strand_id
1 'polypeptide(L)'
;MSLLAEWPRAQGLGTDLSEPALAVATRNAVRHGVADRAAFRRADWGAGIEGGFDLVLSNPPYIPAAEVETLSRDVRDWEPREALTAGPTGLEAYARIAADLGRLLAPGGRALFEFGAGQGADAAALFRARGFERIAFHVDFDGRERVLAVA
;
A
#
# COMPACT_ATOMS: atom_id res chain seq x y z
N MET A 1 -11.66 -1.62 2.83
CA MET A 1 -13.10 -1.63 3.23
C MET A 1 -13.99 -1.14 2.11
N SER A 2 -13.79 0.08 1.58
CA SER A 2 -14.65 0.66 0.53
C SER A 2 -14.84 -0.26 -0.67
N LEU A 3 -13.76 -0.86 -1.20
CA LEU A 3 -13.88 -1.79 -2.33
C LEU A 3 -14.73 -3.03 -2.02
N LEU A 4 -14.66 -3.56 -0.79
CA LEU A 4 -15.50 -4.70 -0.39
C LEU A 4 -16.97 -4.31 -0.24
N ALA A 5 -17.25 -3.07 0.11
CA ALA A 5 -18.62 -2.55 0.13
C ALA A 5 -19.20 -2.40 -1.29
N GLU A 6 -18.39 -1.87 -2.22
CA GLU A 6 -18.79 -1.65 -3.61
C GLU A 6 -18.82 -2.96 -4.45
N TRP A 7 -17.97 -3.93 -4.11
CA TRP A 7 -17.86 -5.19 -4.84
C TRP A 7 -18.32 -6.38 -3.99
N PRO A 8 -19.62 -6.74 -4.03
CA PRO A 8 -20.20 -7.74 -3.12
C PRO A 8 -19.61 -9.15 -3.22
N ARG A 9 -18.96 -9.48 -4.34
CA ARG A 9 -18.30 -10.78 -4.56
C ARG A 9 -16.80 -10.77 -4.24
N ALA A 10 -16.21 -9.61 -3.97
CA ALA A 10 -14.80 -9.52 -3.64
C ALA A 10 -14.52 -10.03 -2.23
N GLN A 11 -13.37 -10.68 -2.07
CA GLN A 11 -12.77 -11.02 -0.79
C GLN A 11 -11.49 -10.18 -0.62
N GLY A 12 -11.13 -9.85 0.61
CA GLY A 12 -9.97 -9.03 0.87
C GLY A 12 -9.12 -9.55 2.03
N LEU A 13 -7.81 -9.43 1.87
CA LEU A 13 -6.84 -9.64 2.92
C LEU A 13 -6.13 -8.32 3.20
N GLY A 14 -6.21 -7.82 4.43
CA GLY A 14 -5.42 -6.70 4.91
C GLY A 14 -4.21 -7.18 5.71
N THR A 15 -3.06 -6.60 5.47
CA THR A 15 -1.84 -6.87 6.24
C THR A 15 -1.34 -5.60 6.90
N ASP A 16 -0.81 -5.73 8.10
CA ASP A 16 -0.15 -4.66 8.86
C ASP A 16 0.85 -5.28 9.85
N LEU A 17 1.89 -4.55 10.21
CA LEU A 17 2.80 -4.93 11.29
C LEU A 17 2.19 -4.70 12.67
N SER A 18 1.30 -3.72 12.78
CA SER A 18 0.65 -3.27 14.02
C SER A 18 -0.58 -4.11 14.34
N GLU A 19 -0.50 -4.91 15.38
CA GLU A 19 -1.68 -5.65 15.90
C GLU A 19 -2.82 -4.70 16.33
N PRO A 20 -2.57 -3.55 16.97
CA PRO A 20 -3.61 -2.56 17.24
C PRO A 20 -4.31 -2.05 15.97
N ALA A 21 -3.56 -1.81 14.87
CA ALA A 21 -4.13 -1.39 13.59
C ALA A 21 -5.03 -2.49 13.00
N LEU A 22 -4.58 -3.75 13.04
CA LEU A 22 -5.39 -4.91 12.60
C LEU A 22 -6.67 -5.06 13.43
N ALA A 23 -6.61 -4.83 14.74
CA ALA A 23 -7.80 -4.85 15.59
C ALA A 23 -8.79 -3.73 15.22
N VAL A 24 -8.31 -2.53 14.87
CA VAL A 24 -9.15 -1.45 14.35
C VAL A 24 -9.76 -1.85 13.01
N ALA A 25 -8.96 -2.38 12.10
CA ALA A 25 -9.41 -2.82 10.78
C ALA A 25 -10.52 -3.89 10.89
N THR A 26 -10.36 -4.85 11.80
CA THR A 26 -11.38 -5.89 12.09
C THR A 26 -12.69 -5.29 12.58
N ARG A 27 -12.63 -4.34 13.53
CA ARG A 27 -13.85 -3.64 14.01
C ARG A 27 -14.52 -2.85 12.88
N ASN A 28 -13.72 -2.21 12.03
CA ASN A 28 -14.25 -1.48 10.89
C ASN A 28 -14.92 -2.41 9.88
N ALA A 29 -14.38 -3.61 9.64
CA ALA A 29 -15.02 -4.59 8.75
C ALA A 29 -16.40 -4.99 9.26
N VAL A 30 -16.56 -5.23 10.57
CA VAL A 30 -17.87 -5.48 11.20
C VAL A 30 -18.79 -4.29 11.02
N ARG A 31 -18.32 -3.08 11.32
CA ARG A 31 -19.12 -1.84 11.21
C ARG A 31 -19.62 -1.58 9.78
N HIS A 32 -18.82 -1.95 8.78
CA HIS A 32 -19.18 -1.80 7.36
C HIS A 32 -19.88 -3.01 6.75
N GLY A 33 -20.19 -4.04 7.54
CA GLY A 33 -20.89 -5.23 7.07
C GLY A 33 -20.13 -6.07 6.05
N VAL A 34 -18.78 -6.08 6.14
CA VAL A 34 -17.92 -6.83 5.21
C VAL A 34 -17.01 -7.83 5.92
N ALA A 35 -17.25 -8.10 7.20
CA ALA A 35 -16.40 -8.95 8.02
C ALA A 35 -16.34 -10.42 7.55
N ASP A 36 -17.37 -10.90 6.89
CA ASP A 36 -17.44 -12.23 6.29
C ASP A 36 -16.52 -12.41 5.07
N ARG A 37 -16.08 -11.30 4.49
CA ARG A 37 -15.25 -11.26 3.28
C ARG A 37 -13.92 -10.54 3.46
N ALA A 38 -13.61 -10.10 4.68
CA ALA A 38 -12.40 -9.38 5.05
C ALA A 38 -11.60 -10.18 6.07
N ALA A 39 -10.41 -10.62 5.70
CA ALA A 39 -9.44 -11.21 6.61
C ALA A 39 -8.32 -10.21 6.92
N PHE A 40 -7.72 -10.33 8.11
CA PHE A 40 -6.60 -9.48 8.53
C PHE A 40 -5.48 -10.35 9.10
N ARG A 41 -4.24 -10.03 8.73
CA ARG A 41 -3.08 -10.82 9.15
C ARG A 41 -1.90 -9.91 9.44
N ARG A 42 -1.18 -10.19 10.53
CA ARG A 42 0.09 -9.55 10.81
C ARG A 42 1.14 -10.03 9.81
N ALA A 43 1.70 -9.09 9.04
CA ALA A 43 2.79 -9.36 8.09
C ALA A 43 3.58 -8.09 7.78
N ASP A 44 4.83 -8.25 7.43
CA ASP A 44 5.67 -7.18 6.86
C ASP A 44 5.43 -7.17 5.34
N TRP A 45 4.54 -6.27 4.90
CA TRP A 45 4.00 -6.18 3.54
C TRP A 45 3.41 -7.51 3.06
N GLY A 46 4.04 -8.13 2.03
CA GLY A 46 3.66 -9.40 1.48
C GLY A 46 4.37 -10.63 2.09
N ALA A 47 5.20 -10.44 3.10
CA ALA A 47 6.00 -11.52 3.66
C ALA A 47 5.12 -12.66 4.22
N GLY A 48 5.33 -13.88 3.72
CA GLY A 48 4.58 -15.07 4.13
C GLY A 48 3.10 -15.07 3.73
N ILE A 49 2.67 -14.17 2.85
CA ILE A 49 1.35 -14.18 2.23
C ILE A 49 1.40 -15.00 0.95
N GLU A 50 0.52 -15.97 0.81
CA GLU A 50 0.34 -16.69 -0.46
C GLU A 50 -0.32 -15.78 -1.48
N GLY A 51 0.08 -15.92 -2.77
CA GLY A 51 -0.35 -15.06 -3.86
C GLY A 51 -1.71 -15.44 -4.45
N GLY A 52 -1.98 -14.87 -5.62
CA GLY A 52 -3.20 -15.11 -6.37
C GLY A 52 -4.21 -13.96 -6.26
N PHE A 53 -3.72 -12.75 -5.96
CA PHE A 53 -4.57 -11.56 -5.86
C PHE A 53 -4.78 -10.90 -7.23
N ASP A 54 -6.04 -10.64 -7.57
CA ASP A 54 -6.41 -9.87 -8.76
C ASP A 54 -6.02 -8.39 -8.60
N LEU A 55 -6.03 -7.90 -7.35
CA LEU A 55 -5.71 -6.52 -7.02
C LEU A 55 -4.92 -6.42 -5.72
N VAL A 56 -3.78 -5.73 -5.77
CA VAL A 56 -2.98 -5.35 -4.61
C VAL A 56 -3.03 -3.82 -4.47
N LEU A 57 -3.30 -3.33 -3.26
CA LEU A 57 -3.37 -1.91 -2.96
C LEU A 57 -2.45 -1.59 -1.78
N SER A 58 -1.71 -0.49 -1.87
CA SER A 58 -0.94 0.03 -0.74
C SER A 58 -0.80 1.54 -0.81
N ASN A 59 -0.86 2.17 0.36
CA ASN A 59 -0.34 3.50 0.63
C ASN A 59 0.84 3.33 1.60
N PRO A 60 2.02 3.03 1.09
CA PRO A 60 3.19 2.78 1.94
C PRO A 60 3.75 4.10 2.47
N PRO A 61 4.50 4.09 3.59
CA PRO A 61 5.23 5.26 4.06
C PRO A 61 6.28 5.66 3.02
N TYR A 62 6.18 6.90 2.56
CA TYR A 62 7.01 7.43 1.46
C TYR A 62 7.81 8.67 1.84
N ILE A 63 7.75 9.13 3.08
CA ILE A 63 8.48 10.33 3.52
C ILE A 63 9.93 9.95 3.84
N PRO A 64 10.93 10.63 3.24
CA PRO A 64 12.33 10.44 3.63
C PRO A 64 12.52 10.71 5.13
N ALA A 65 13.29 9.88 5.81
CA ALA A 65 13.41 9.95 7.27
C ALA A 65 13.88 11.33 7.78
N ALA A 66 14.70 12.05 7.00
CA ALA A 66 15.18 13.38 7.33
C ALA A 66 14.07 14.45 7.24
N GLU A 67 13.03 14.22 6.45
CA GLU A 67 11.93 15.18 6.27
C GLU A 67 10.83 15.05 7.33
N VAL A 68 10.78 13.96 8.08
CA VAL A 68 9.75 13.72 9.10
C VAL A 68 9.69 14.86 10.12
N GLU A 69 10.85 15.39 10.52
CA GLU A 69 10.94 16.49 11.50
C GLU A 69 10.41 17.82 10.96
N THR A 70 10.28 17.97 9.64
CA THR A 70 9.76 19.18 8.99
C THR A 70 8.25 19.17 8.77
N LEU A 71 7.61 18.03 9.04
CA LEU A 71 6.15 17.88 8.90
C LEU A 71 5.38 18.78 9.87
N SER A 72 4.12 19.03 9.56
CA SER A 72 3.22 19.72 10.49
C SER A 72 3.15 18.96 11.82
N ARG A 73 2.94 19.69 12.92
CA ARG A 73 2.88 19.10 14.26
C ARG A 73 1.80 18.03 14.38
N ASP A 74 0.66 18.21 13.72
CA ASP A 74 -0.45 17.26 13.75
C ASP A 74 -0.07 15.91 13.14
N VAL A 75 0.78 15.89 12.10
CA VAL A 75 1.28 14.67 11.49
C VAL A 75 2.44 14.10 12.30
N ARG A 76 3.47 14.92 12.56
CA ARG A 76 4.70 14.49 13.22
C ARG A 76 4.47 13.94 14.64
N ASP A 77 3.60 14.61 15.43
CA ASP A 77 3.43 14.35 16.85
C ASP A 77 2.34 13.28 17.13
N TRP A 78 1.46 12.98 16.16
CA TRP A 78 0.31 12.08 16.37
C TRP A 78 0.30 10.84 15.47
N GLU A 79 0.97 10.86 14.31
CA GLU A 79 1.07 9.68 13.46
C GLU A 79 2.25 8.79 13.89
N PRO A 80 2.08 7.47 13.90
CA PRO A 80 3.19 6.55 14.13
C PRO A 80 4.31 6.78 13.12
N ARG A 81 5.56 6.88 13.58
CA ARG A 81 6.70 7.14 12.71
C ARG A 81 6.83 6.10 11.58
N GLU A 82 6.52 4.85 11.88
CA GLU A 82 6.53 3.74 10.90
C GLU A 82 5.47 3.90 9.80
N ALA A 83 4.42 4.67 10.04
CA ALA A 83 3.41 4.99 9.02
C ALA A 83 3.84 6.16 8.11
N LEU A 84 4.85 6.93 8.51
CA LEU A 84 5.34 8.09 7.76
C LEU A 84 6.56 7.75 6.91
N THR A 85 7.52 7.00 7.47
CA THR A 85 8.79 6.69 6.81
C THR A 85 9.18 5.24 6.98
N ALA A 86 9.72 4.66 5.90
CA ALA A 86 10.32 3.32 5.89
C ALA A 86 11.86 3.36 5.80
N GLY A 87 12.46 4.56 5.69
CA GLY A 87 13.91 4.70 5.59
C GLY A 87 14.39 6.04 5.04
N PRO A 88 15.67 6.14 4.69
CA PRO A 88 16.32 7.39 4.32
C PRO A 88 15.77 8.07 3.07
N THR A 89 15.31 7.30 2.07
CA THR A 89 14.93 7.84 0.77
C THR A 89 13.43 7.96 0.55
N GLY A 90 12.62 7.30 1.41
CA GLY A 90 11.16 7.16 1.22
C GLY A 90 10.77 6.14 0.15
N LEU A 91 11.74 5.39 -0.40
CA LEU A 91 11.52 4.37 -1.42
C LEU A 91 11.63 2.94 -0.89
N GLU A 92 12.03 2.76 0.35
CA GLU A 92 12.34 1.47 0.95
C GLU A 92 11.12 0.55 1.03
N ALA A 93 9.95 1.11 1.30
CA ALA A 93 8.71 0.35 1.29
C ALA A 93 8.39 -0.20 -0.10
N TYR A 94 8.53 0.62 -1.14
CA TYR A 94 8.32 0.17 -2.53
C TYR A 94 9.29 -0.92 -2.94
N ALA A 95 10.56 -0.83 -2.52
CA ALA A 95 11.57 -1.85 -2.83
C ALA A 95 11.20 -3.21 -2.22
N ARG A 96 10.68 -3.22 -0.98
CA ARG A 96 10.20 -4.45 -0.30
C ARG A 96 8.96 -4.99 -0.98
N ILE A 97 7.96 -4.16 -1.25
CA ILE A 97 6.73 -4.55 -1.92
C ILE A 97 7.02 -5.10 -3.32
N ALA A 98 7.88 -4.44 -4.10
CA ALA A 98 8.26 -4.86 -5.44
C ALA A 98 8.93 -6.25 -5.45
N ALA A 99 9.67 -6.60 -4.40
CA ALA A 99 10.30 -7.90 -4.27
C ALA A 99 9.27 -9.05 -4.15
N ASP A 100 8.13 -8.79 -3.51
CA ASP A 100 7.07 -9.77 -3.29
C ASP A 100 5.97 -9.75 -4.37
N LEU A 101 5.81 -8.65 -5.10
CA LEU A 101 4.64 -8.38 -5.92
C LEU A 101 4.40 -9.43 -7.00
N GLY A 102 5.47 -9.93 -7.65
CA GLY A 102 5.36 -10.97 -8.68
C GLY A 102 4.79 -12.28 -8.16
N ARG A 103 5.02 -12.58 -6.87
CA ARG A 103 4.46 -13.75 -6.19
C ARG A 103 3.02 -13.51 -5.72
N LEU A 104 2.69 -12.27 -5.39
CA LEU A 104 1.37 -11.92 -4.86
C LEU A 104 0.30 -11.82 -5.95
N LEU A 105 0.62 -11.30 -7.12
CA LEU A 105 -0.36 -11.10 -8.19
C LEU A 105 -0.76 -12.41 -8.87
N ALA A 106 -2.05 -12.54 -9.14
CA ALA A 106 -2.58 -13.51 -10.07
C ALA A 106 -2.14 -13.17 -11.50
N PRO A 107 -2.15 -14.14 -12.43
CA PRO A 107 -1.99 -13.85 -13.86
C PRO A 107 -3.00 -12.80 -14.33
N GLY A 108 -2.52 -11.66 -14.84
CA GLY A 108 -3.37 -10.52 -15.23
C GLY A 108 -3.81 -9.61 -14.09
N GLY A 109 -3.39 -9.89 -12.87
CA GLY A 109 -3.62 -9.03 -11.69
C GLY A 109 -2.91 -7.68 -11.81
N ARG A 110 -3.31 -6.74 -10.95
CA ARG A 110 -2.80 -5.36 -10.94
C ARG A 110 -2.47 -4.92 -9.53
N ALA A 111 -1.55 -3.97 -9.43
CA ALA A 111 -1.26 -3.32 -8.16
C ALA A 111 -1.37 -1.79 -8.32
N LEU A 112 -1.86 -1.12 -7.27
CA LEU A 112 -1.96 0.33 -7.21
C LEU A 112 -1.28 0.80 -5.93
N PHE A 113 -0.37 1.77 -6.07
CA PHE A 113 0.40 2.33 -4.97
C PHE A 113 0.26 3.85 -4.94
N GLU A 114 -0.09 4.40 -3.79
CA GLU A 114 0.07 5.82 -3.57
C GLU A 114 1.56 6.17 -3.46
N PHE A 115 1.96 7.37 -3.90
CA PHE A 115 3.34 7.85 -3.79
C PHE A 115 3.42 9.35 -3.49
N GLY A 116 4.53 9.74 -2.88
CA GLY A 116 4.83 11.13 -2.56
C GLY A 116 5.13 11.97 -3.80
N ALA A 117 4.89 13.28 -3.71
CA ALA A 117 5.15 14.20 -4.82
C ALA A 117 6.58 14.07 -5.34
N GLY A 118 6.74 13.91 -6.66
CA GLY A 118 8.03 13.78 -7.32
C GLY A 118 8.68 12.39 -7.27
N GLN A 119 8.13 11.42 -6.51
CA GLN A 119 8.72 10.08 -6.36
C GLN A 119 8.27 9.06 -7.42
N GLY A 120 7.29 9.41 -8.26
CA GLY A 120 6.67 8.44 -9.18
C GLY A 120 7.66 7.72 -10.09
N ALA A 121 8.61 8.45 -10.70
CA ALA A 121 9.61 7.86 -11.60
C ALA A 121 10.54 6.87 -10.89
N ASP A 122 11.00 7.22 -9.68
CA ASP A 122 11.91 6.39 -8.88
C ASP A 122 11.18 5.15 -8.34
N ALA A 123 9.95 5.31 -7.85
CA ALA A 123 9.10 4.19 -7.44
C ALA A 123 8.85 3.24 -8.62
N ALA A 124 8.50 3.77 -9.81
CA ALA A 124 8.30 2.97 -11.02
C ALA A 124 9.56 2.20 -11.43
N ALA A 125 10.76 2.79 -11.28
CA ALA A 125 12.01 2.13 -11.60
C ALA A 125 12.24 0.86 -10.77
N LEU A 126 11.81 0.84 -9.49
CA LEU A 126 11.91 -0.33 -8.62
C LEU A 126 11.06 -1.50 -9.13
N PHE A 127 9.85 -1.23 -9.63
CA PHE A 127 8.99 -2.25 -10.21
C PHE A 127 9.50 -2.73 -11.57
N ARG A 128 10.00 -1.81 -12.42
CA ARG A 128 10.65 -2.19 -13.70
C ARG A 128 11.84 -3.12 -13.48
N ALA A 129 12.65 -2.86 -12.47
CA ALA A 129 13.77 -3.72 -12.11
C ALA A 129 13.36 -5.14 -11.68
N ARG A 130 12.07 -5.36 -11.39
CA ARG A 130 11.46 -6.67 -11.08
C ARG A 130 10.70 -7.28 -12.25
N GLY A 131 10.78 -6.69 -13.46
CA GLY A 131 10.17 -7.21 -14.67
C GLY A 131 8.75 -6.72 -14.95
N PHE A 132 8.24 -5.76 -14.19
CA PHE A 132 6.93 -5.16 -14.48
C PHE A 132 7.09 -4.09 -15.57
N GLU A 133 6.55 -4.38 -16.75
CA GLU A 133 6.69 -3.48 -17.91
C GLU A 133 5.51 -2.52 -18.06
N ARG A 134 4.31 -2.96 -17.64
CA ARG A 134 3.09 -2.16 -17.74
C ARG A 134 2.93 -1.29 -16.50
N ILE A 135 3.35 -0.05 -16.63
CA ILE A 135 3.30 0.96 -15.56
C ILE A 135 2.57 2.20 -16.07
N ALA A 136 1.60 2.67 -15.29
CA ALA A 136 0.87 3.90 -15.57
C ALA A 136 0.79 4.77 -14.31
N PHE A 137 0.65 6.08 -14.51
CA PHE A 137 0.43 7.04 -13.44
C PHE A 137 -0.99 7.57 -13.52
N HIS A 138 -1.62 7.76 -12.36
CA HIS A 138 -2.92 8.39 -12.24
C HIS A 138 -2.82 9.61 -11.35
N VAL A 139 -3.60 10.62 -11.69
CA VAL A 139 -3.65 11.87 -10.94
C VAL A 139 -4.73 11.84 -9.88
N ASP A 140 -4.52 12.62 -8.82
CA ASP A 140 -5.53 12.92 -7.81
C ASP A 140 -6.55 13.98 -8.34
N PHE A 141 -7.47 14.39 -7.48
CA PHE A 141 -8.48 15.40 -7.84
C PHE A 141 -7.89 16.80 -8.10
N ASP A 142 -6.67 17.06 -7.65
CA ASP A 142 -5.94 18.30 -7.90
C ASP A 142 -5.08 18.23 -9.18
N GLY A 143 -5.13 17.10 -9.91
CA GLY A 143 -4.36 16.88 -11.14
C GLY A 143 -2.90 16.53 -10.92
N ARG A 144 -2.51 16.13 -9.70
CA ARG A 144 -1.14 15.71 -9.37
C ARG A 144 -1.03 14.20 -9.47
N GLU A 145 0.06 13.72 -10.05
CA GLU A 145 0.35 12.28 -10.03
C GLU A 145 0.51 11.78 -8.61
N ARG A 146 -0.31 10.79 -8.23
CA ARG A 146 -0.35 10.22 -6.89
C ARG A 146 -0.48 8.72 -6.84
N VAL A 147 -0.86 8.07 -7.93
CA VAL A 147 -1.05 6.63 -7.96
C VAL A 147 -0.22 6.02 -9.08
N LEU A 148 0.58 5.03 -8.72
CA LEU A 148 1.34 4.18 -9.61
C LEU A 148 0.56 2.87 -9.81
N ALA A 149 0.15 2.59 -11.04
CA ALA A 149 -0.45 1.31 -11.43
C ALA A 149 0.62 0.42 -12.06
N VAL A 150 0.67 -0.84 -11.63
CA VAL A 150 1.65 -1.84 -12.06
C VAL A 150 0.91 -3.12 -12.46
N ALA A 151 1.27 -3.70 -13.61
CA ALA A 151 0.72 -4.98 -14.08
C ALA A 151 1.72 -5.78 -14.93
#